data_5cd736d05449d23cee14b3171f015c65
#
_entry.id   5cd736d05449d23cee14b3171f015c65
#
_cell.length_a   1.000
_cell.length_b   1.000
_cell.length_c   1.000
_cell.angle_alpha   90.00
_cell.angle_beta   90.00
_cell.angle_gamma   90.00
#
_symmetry.space_group_name_H-M   'P 1'
#
loop_
_entity.id
_entity.type
_entity.pdbx_description
1 polymer ?
#
loop_
_entity_poly.entity_id
_entity_poly.type
_entity_poly.pdbx_seq_one_letter_code
_entity_poly.pdbx_strand_id
1 'polypeptide(L)'
;MNSPRPARPASSNYRWIICALLFFSTTVNYMDRNVISYLKEYFCTPAEAGGFGWSNTDFSHLTAFFTGFYAGMTILAGWVIDRIGTKMGLALSLIVWSIFGMLNAFVGRLVAMHVLVRSAFGIGEAGNFPASIKTVAEWFPKRERALATGIFNSGSNVGAMISALFVPWCLTYFGNEKGWKLAFIITGAVGFIWLIFWFWLYDTPAKSKRLSKAEYDHIHSDKDEVQAAEIPAKKTGVNLFSFAGRVPRSAFWGMTIMIHILCAFIYFITEKIVGKGVLQNEPALIFFAVTAAVAIAASLALNVRRWHDLDKSGWLAATYFIPVAAAFASVIVFGFENKIYLVAVALAVVAMIVAGFKKGIAGPDKFGNTGSPGLLGHRQTWSFFVGKFMTDGVWWFYLFWLPDYLVKQFHMPIHDTMWPTFIVFGVSIIGSVYGGSIPMTLMKRGMPVYQARMTAMFIIALCPLAVLSTQYFGNVGRFGDMAKIYAVAVICIGAAAHQAWSANMFTTVSDMFPKSSVGSVTGIGAMAGGLGGVIVQLIAGTLTDTYKATPQTAYLIMFIICALSYLIAWTGMKLLVPRHKPITDL
;
A
#
# COMPACT_ATOMS: atom_id res chain seq x y z
N MET A 1 -21.57 -57.36 -14.87
CA MET A 1 -22.48 -56.22 -15.03
C MET A 1 -21.75 -54.97 -14.56
N ASN A 2 -21.19 -54.21 -15.51
CA ASN A 2 -20.50 -52.95 -15.20
C ASN A 2 -21.55 -51.85 -15.04
N SER A 3 -21.76 -51.40 -13.81
CA SER A 3 -22.59 -50.20 -13.59
C SER A 3 -21.90 -48.99 -14.24
N PRO A 4 -22.63 -48.19 -15.05
CA PRO A 4 -22.05 -46.98 -15.64
C PRO A 4 -21.66 -46.02 -14.55
N ARG A 5 -20.40 -45.55 -14.57
CA ARG A 5 -19.93 -44.46 -13.70
C ARG A 5 -20.87 -43.26 -13.93
N PRO A 6 -21.40 -42.63 -12.87
CA PRO A 6 -22.22 -41.46 -13.04
C PRO A 6 -21.42 -40.40 -13.79
N ALA A 7 -21.99 -39.87 -14.87
CA ALA A 7 -21.40 -38.78 -15.63
C ALA A 7 -21.07 -37.64 -14.66
N ARG A 8 -19.78 -37.24 -14.60
CA ARG A 8 -19.38 -36.05 -13.83
C ARG A 8 -20.22 -34.90 -14.37
N PRO A 9 -20.98 -34.18 -13.53
CA PRO A 9 -21.67 -32.97 -13.99
C PRO A 9 -20.64 -32.04 -14.58
N ALA A 10 -20.93 -31.49 -15.77
CA ALA A 10 -20.05 -30.54 -16.44
C ALA A 10 -19.75 -29.39 -15.46
N SER A 11 -18.56 -29.37 -14.88
CA SER A 11 -18.14 -28.31 -13.96
C SER A 11 -17.95 -27.05 -14.80
N SER A 12 -18.86 -26.10 -14.67
CA SER A 12 -18.61 -24.78 -15.21
C SER A 12 -17.38 -24.20 -14.53
N ASN A 13 -16.59 -23.42 -15.25
CA ASN A 13 -15.39 -22.76 -14.73
C ASN A 13 -15.60 -21.24 -14.70
N TYR A 14 -16.82 -20.81 -14.44
CA TYR A 14 -17.20 -19.39 -14.51
C TYR A 14 -16.44 -18.53 -13.52
N ARG A 15 -16.07 -19.05 -12.34
CA ARG A 15 -15.23 -18.36 -11.36
C ARG A 15 -13.90 -17.85 -11.95
N TRP A 16 -13.32 -18.58 -12.92
CA TRP A 16 -12.09 -18.17 -13.58
C TRP A 16 -12.29 -17.00 -14.56
N ILE A 17 -13.50 -16.85 -15.13
CA ILE A 17 -13.88 -15.64 -15.89
C ILE A 17 -13.89 -14.43 -14.97
N ILE A 18 -14.44 -14.59 -13.76
CA ILE A 18 -14.40 -13.52 -12.74
C ILE A 18 -12.95 -13.20 -12.33
N CYS A 19 -12.10 -14.22 -12.15
CA CYS A 19 -10.68 -14.02 -11.88
C CYS A 19 -9.98 -13.26 -13.03
N ALA A 20 -10.30 -13.57 -14.28
CA ALA A 20 -9.78 -12.85 -15.44
C ALA A 20 -10.23 -11.39 -15.45
N LEU A 21 -11.48 -11.08 -15.09
CA LEU A 21 -11.94 -9.70 -14.94
C LEU A 21 -11.12 -8.94 -13.88
N LEU A 22 -10.82 -9.56 -12.74
CA LEU A 22 -9.97 -8.96 -11.70
C LEU A 22 -8.52 -8.76 -12.19
N PHE A 23 -7.97 -9.72 -12.93
CA PHE A 23 -6.67 -9.61 -13.56
C PHE A 23 -6.61 -8.39 -14.51
N PHE A 24 -7.58 -8.26 -15.40
CA PHE A 24 -7.66 -7.12 -16.32
C PHE A 24 -7.92 -5.79 -15.60
N SER A 25 -8.75 -5.76 -14.54
CA SER A 25 -8.91 -4.57 -13.70
C SER A 25 -7.57 -4.12 -13.11
N THR A 26 -6.79 -5.04 -12.56
CA THR A 26 -5.49 -4.74 -11.98
C THR A 26 -4.47 -4.35 -13.06
N THR A 27 -4.55 -4.95 -14.25
CA THR A 27 -3.72 -4.57 -15.40
C THR A 27 -3.98 -3.12 -15.82
N VAL A 28 -5.25 -2.73 -15.98
CA VAL A 28 -5.62 -1.35 -16.32
C VAL A 28 -5.19 -0.38 -15.22
N ASN A 29 -5.43 -0.73 -13.96
CA ASN A 29 -5.05 0.08 -12.81
C ASN A 29 -3.54 0.41 -12.81
N TYR A 30 -2.69 -0.59 -13.01
CA TYR A 30 -1.23 -0.38 -13.05
C TYR A 30 -0.75 0.23 -14.37
N MET A 31 -1.47 0.02 -15.46
CA MET A 31 -1.20 0.72 -16.72
C MET A 31 -1.40 2.24 -16.54
N ASP A 32 -2.54 2.68 -15.99
CA ASP A 32 -2.84 4.08 -15.71
C ASP A 32 -1.87 4.71 -14.71
N ARG A 33 -1.49 3.94 -13.68
CA ARG A 33 -0.54 4.36 -12.65
C ARG A 33 0.81 4.71 -13.22
N ASN A 34 1.31 3.88 -14.13
CA ASN A 34 2.69 3.97 -14.64
C ASN A 34 2.86 4.94 -15.81
N VAL A 35 1.79 5.46 -16.43
CA VAL A 35 1.90 6.47 -17.51
C VAL A 35 2.86 7.59 -17.12
N ILE A 36 2.73 8.13 -15.90
CA ILE A 36 3.51 9.26 -15.42
C ILE A 36 5.02 8.99 -15.35
N SER A 37 5.43 7.73 -15.14
CA SER A 37 6.83 7.35 -15.00
C SER A 37 7.62 7.56 -16.30
N TYR A 38 6.99 7.27 -17.42
CA TYR A 38 7.57 7.44 -18.76
C TYR A 38 7.45 8.87 -19.29
N LEU A 39 6.62 9.71 -18.66
CA LEU A 39 6.48 11.13 -18.99
C LEU A 39 7.42 12.03 -18.18
N LYS A 40 8.13 11.48 -17.17
CA LYS A 40 9.00 12.24 -16.27
C LYS A 40 10.05 13.03 -17.03
N GLU A 41 10.75 12.40 -17.99
CA GLU A 41 11.78 13.08 -18.78
C GLU A 41 11.20 14.28 -19.52
N TYR A 42 10.07 14.10 -20.21
CA TYR A 42 9.39 15.18 -20.93
C TYR A 42 8.95 16.31 -19.98
N PHE A 43 8.39 15.98 -18.82
CA PHE A 43 7.95 16.98 -17.85
C PHE A 43 9.12 17.72 -17.20
N CYS A 44 10.25 17.06 -16.98
CA CYS A 44 11.44 17.69 -16.41
C CYS A 44 12.32 18.40 -17.47
N THR A 45 12.08 18.22 -18.76
CA THR A 45 12.77 18.97 -19.84
C THR A 45 12.44 20.46 -19.72
N PRO A 46 13.44 21.37 -19.90
CA PRO A 46 13.20 22.81 -19.87
C PRO A 46 12.10 23.27 -20.83
N ALA A 47 11.37 24.33 -20.44
CA ALA A 47 10.25 24.82 -21.24
C ALA A 47 10.71 25.35 -22.63
N GLU A 48 11.92 25.90 -22.71
CA GLU A 48 12.55 26.36 -23.95
C GLU A 48 12.81 25.20 -24.93
N ALA A 49 13.04 23.99 -24.38
CA ALA A 49 13.21 22.75 -25.16
C ALA A 49 11.89 22.00 -25.40
N GLY A 50 10.74 22.62 -25.10
CA GLY A 50 9.40 22.07 -25.35
C GLY A 50 8.82 21.22 -24.22
N GLY A 51 9.53 21.05 -23.10
CA GLY A 51 9.04 20.36 -21.90
C GLY A 51 8.20 21.23 -20.97
N PHE A 52 7.96 20.76 -19.72
CA PHE A 52 7.22 21.52 -18.71
C PHE A 52 8.14 22.33 -17.77
N GLY A 53 9.44 22.03 -17.72
CA GLY A 53 10.41 22.67 -16.84
C GLY A 53 10.31 22.27 -15.38
N TRP A 54 9.72 21.10 -15.06
CA TRP A 54 9.59 20.62 -13.68
C TRP A 54 10.95 20.19 -13.11
N SER A 55 11.11 20.35 -11.80
CA SER A 55 12.20 19.73 -11.05
C SER A 55 11.90 18.25 -10.76
N ASN A 56 12.94 17.47 -10.40
CA ASN A 56 12.72 16.12 -9.89
C ASN A 56 11.96 16.13 -8.56
N THR A 57 12.10 17.19 -7.77
CA THR A 57 11.33 17.40 -6.54
C THR A 57 9.84 17.60 -6.87
N ASP A 58 9.47 18.35 -7.91
CA ASP A 58 8.08 18.47 -8.34
C ASP A 58 7.48 17.13 -8.74
N PHE A 59 8.23 16.34 -9.50
CA PHE A 59 7.81 15.00 -9.87
C PHE A 59 7.66 14.07 -8.64
N SER A 60 8.58 14.18 -7.68
CA SER A 60 8.49 13.41 -6.44
C SER A 60 7.28 13.78 -5.59
N HIS A 61 6.93 15.07 -5.52
CA HIS A 61 5.70 15.53 -4.87
C HIS A 61 4.47 14.91 -5.53
N LEU A 62 4.39 14.96 -6.86
CA LEU A 62 3.29 14.37 -7.61
C LEU A 62 3.07 12.90 -7.27
N THR A 63 4.14 12.10 -7.29
CA THR A 63 4.08 10.65 -7.00
C THR A 63 3.86 10.37 -5.52
N ALA A 64 4.43 11.17 -4.61
CA ALA A 64 4.26 11.06 -3.17
C ALA A 64 2.81 11.36 -2.75
N PHE A 65 2.21 12.42 -3.30
CA PHE A 65 0.81 12.77 -3.04
C PHE A 65 -0.14 11.70 -3.51
N PHE A 66 0.02 11.24 -4.74
CA PHE A 66 -0.74 10.11 -5.27
C PHE A 66 -0.65 8.90 -4.31
N THR A 67 0.57 8.51 -3.94
CA THR A 67 0.80 7.34 -3.07
C THR A 67 0.21 7.54 -1.66
N GLY A 68 0.30 8.76 -1.11
CA GLY A 68 -0.25 9.11 0.20
C GLY A 68 -1.78 9.03 0.25
N PHE A 69 -2.46 9.63 -0.73
CA PHE A 69 -3.93 9.56 -0.84
C PHE A 69 -4.42 8.14 -1.13
N TYR A 70 -3.73 7.40 -1.99
CA TYR A 70 -3.96 5.97 -2.21
C TYR A 70 -3.88 5.17 -0.90
N ALA A 71 -2.79 5.35 -0.14
CA ALA A 71 -2.55 4.64 1.11
C ALA A 71 -3.63 4.95 2.17
N GLY A 72 -3.92 6.23 2.40
CA GLY A 72 -4.95 6.67 3.35
C GLY A 72 -6.34 6.14 2.98
N MET A 73 -6.69 6.23 1.70
CA MET A 73 -8.01 5.82 1.23
C MET A 73 -8.21 4.30 1.19
N THR A 74 -7.14 3.49 1.09
CA THR A 74 -7.26 2.01 1.04
C THR A 74 -8.01 1.44 2.26
N ILE A 75 -7.81 2.02 3.45
CA ILE A 75 -8.54 1.62 4.67
C ILE A 75 -10.03 1.94 4.54
N LEU A 76 -10.36 3.15 4.08
CA LEU A 76 -11.74 3.60 3.91
C LEU A 76 -12.44 2.88 2.78
N ALA A 77 -11.73 2.60 1.69
CA ALA A 77 -12.26 1.90 0.52
C ALA A 77 -12.79 0.51 0.88
N GLY A 78 -12.06 -0.25 1.71
CA GLY A 78 -12.53 -1.56 2.20
C GLY A 78 -13.86 -1.43 2.95
N TRP A 79 -13.98 -0.45 3.83
CA TRP A 79 -15.21 -0.20 4.58
C TRP A 79 -16.40 0.24 3.67
N VAL A 80 -16.14 1.07 2.68
CA VAL A 80 -17.16 1.47 1.68
C VAL A 80 -17.63 0.25 0.88
N ILE A 81 -16.68 -0.56 0.37
CA ILE A 81 -16.97 -1.77 -0.42
C ILE A 81 -17.80 -2.78 0.39
N ASP A 82 -17.53 -2.89 1.70
CA ASP A 82 -18.32 -3.77 2.56
C ASP A 82 -19.79 -3.33 2.69
N ARG A 83 -20.05 -2.03 2.59
CA ARG A 83 -21.41 -1.47 2.68
C ARG A 83 -22.18 -1.48 1.37
N ILE A 84 -21.54 -1.08 0.26
CA ILE A 84 -22.20 -0.94 -1.05
C ILE A 84 -22.12 -2.21 -1.90
N GLY A 85 -21.33 -3.21 -1.44
CA GLY A 85 -21.09 -4.46 -2.15
C GLY A 85 -19.98 -4.38 -3.19
N THR A 86 -19.45 -5.55 -3.54
CA THR A 86 -18.26 -5.70 -4.40
C THR A 86 -18.47 -5.16 -5.81
N LYS A 87 -19.69 -5.43 -6.40
CA LYS A 87 -20.03 -5.00 -7.77
C LYS A 87 -19.92 -3.48 -7.93
N MET A 88 -20.62 -2.75 -7.08
CA MET A 88 -20.66 -1.29 -7.13
C MET A 88 -19.38 -0.67 -6.59
N GLY A 89 -18.76 -1.28 -5.58
CA GLY A 89 -17.51 -0.79 -4.98
C GLY A 89 -16.37 -0.74 -5.97
N LEU A 90 -16.13 -1.83 -6.72
CA LEU A 90 -15.09 -1.87 -7.74
C LEU A 90 -15.42 -0.96 -8.93
N ALA A 91 -16.70 -0.94 -9.37
CA ALA A 91 -17.13 -0.07 -10.46
C ALA A 91 -16.93 1.41 -10.12
N LEU A 92 -17.34 1.86 -8.94
CA LEU A 92 -17.16 3.24 -8.48
C LEU A 92 -15.69 3.62 -8.42
N SER A 93 -14.85 2.75 -7.84
CA SER A 93 -13.40 2.95 -7.79
C SER A 93 -12.83 3.14 -9.19
N LEU A 94 -13.21 2.27 -10.13
CA LEU A 94 -12.72 2.33 -11.51
C LEU A 94 -13.19 3.60 -12.23
N ILE A 95 -14.45 4.00 -12.09
CA ILE A 95 -14.98 5.25 -12.66
C ILE A 95 -14.17 6.44 -12.17
N VAL A 96 -13.93 6.52 -10.85
CA VAL A 96 -13.18 7.64 -10.25
C VAL A 96 -11.75 7.68 -10.78
N TRP A 97 -11.00 6.56 -10.74
CA TRP A 97 -9.62 6.62 -11.23
C TRP A 97 -9.52 6.85 -12.73
N SER A 98 -10.42 6.28 -13.55
CA SER A 98 -10.39 6.51 -15.00
C SER A 98 -10.68 7.97 -15.37
N ILE A 99 -11.67 8.62 -14.72
CA ILE A 99 -11.96 10.03 -14.92
C ILE A 99 -10.74 10.88 -14.55
N PHE A 100 -10.19 10.72 -13.35
CA PHE A 100 -9.05 11.51 -12.89
C PHE A 100 -7.76 11.13 -13.62
N GLY A 101 -7.61 9.90 -14.09
CA GLY A 101 -6.56 9.48 -15.01
C GLY A 101 -6.58 10.32 -16.29
N MET A 102 -7.72 10.37 -16.97
CA MET A 102 -7.91 11.15 -18.21
C MET A 102 -7.77 12.66 -17.97
N LEU A 103 -8.23 13.18 -16.83
CA LEU A 103 -8.15 14.60 -16.50
C LEU A 103 -6.71 15.13 -16.46
N ASN A 104 -5.70 14.27 -16.19
CA ASN A 104 -4.30 14.68 -16.30
C ASN A 104 -3.94 15.25 -17.67
N ALA A 105 -4.59 14.80 -18.75
CA ALA A 105 -4.35 15.31 -20.11
C ALA A 105 -4.78 16.77 -20.32
N PHE A 106 -5.59 17.33 -19.41
CA PHE A 106 -6.23 18.64 -19.58
C PHE A 106 -5.76 19.72 -18.59
N VAL A 107 -4.93 19.36 -17.60
CA VAL A 107 -4.52 20.30 -16.53
C VAL A 107 -3.32 21.18 -16.89
N GLY A 108 -2.81 21.10 -18.12
CA GLY A 108 -1.72 21.96 -18.59
C GLY A 108 -0.36 21.66 -17.96
N ARG A 109 0.45 22.70 -17.68
CA ARG A 109 1.83 22.55 -17.17
C ARG A 109 1.97 22.78 -15.65
N LEU A 110 0.89 23.15 -14.97
CA LEU A 110 0.93 23.49 -13.54
C LEU A 110 1.10 22.25 -12.67
N VAL A 111 2.21 22.14 -11.94
CA VAL A 111 2.50 21.05 -10.99
C VAL A 111 1.36 20.84 -10.01
N ALA A 112 0.87 21.92 -9.37
CA ALA A 112 -0.19 21.83 -8.35
C ALA A 112 -1.48 21.20 -8.87
N MET A 113 -1.87 21.46 -10.12
CA MET A 113 -3.06 20.88 -10.73
C MET A 113 -2.87 19.38 -11.01
N HIS A 114 -1.69 18.98 -11.49
CA HIS A 114 -1.35 17.56 -11.63
C HIS A 114 -1.33 16.85 -10.28
N VAL A 115 -0.77 17.47 -9.24
CA VAL A 115 -0.79 16.93 -7.87
C VAL A 115 -2.22 16.72 -7.39
N LEU A 116 -3.11 17.69 -7.58
CA LEU A 116 -4.52 17.59 -7.18
C LEU A 116 -5.23 16.44 -7.92
N VAL A 117 -5.12 16.40 -9.24
CA VAL A 117 -5.77 15.38 -10.08
C VAL A 117 -5.20 13.99 -9.77
N ARG A 118 -3.88 13.86 -9.59
CA ARG A 118 -3.25 12.58 -9.22
C ARG A 118 -3.60 12.13 -7.80
N SER A 119 -3.83 13.05 -6.86
CA SER A 119 -4.33 12.71 -5.52
C SER A 119 -5.74 12.11 -5.59
N ALA A 120 -6.64 12.74 -6.35
CA ALA A 120 -7.99 12.22 -6.58
C ALA A 120 -7.98 10.87 -7.35
N PHE A 121 -7.07 10.72 -8.30
CA PHE A 121 -6.80 9.45 -8.98
C PHE A 121 -6.40 8.36 -7.97
N GLY A 122 -5.50 8.66 -7.01
CA GLY A 122 -5.08 7.74 -5.94
C GLY A 122 -6.24 7.32 -5.03
N ILE A 123 -7.17 8.23 -4.72
CA ILE A 123 -8.40 7.90 -3.98
C ILE A 123 -9.23 6.85 -4.74
N GLY A 124 -9.40 7.03 -6.05
CA GLY A 124 -10.12 6.06 -6.90
C GLY A 124 -9.44 4.69 -6.93
N GLU A 125 -8.13 4.66 -7.14
CA GLU A 125 -7.38 3.41 -7.23
C GLU A 125 -7.39 2.57 -5.95
N ALA A 126 -7.54 3.20 -4.79
CA ALA A 126 -7.46 2.54 -3.49
C ALA A 126 -8.48 1.42 -3.29
N GLY A 127 -9.59 1.41 -4.03
CA GLY A 127 -10.63 0.39 -3.93
C GLY A 127 -10.36 -0.89 -4.73
N ASN A 128 -9.44 -0.87 -5.69
CA ASN A 128 -9.21 -2.03 -6.58
C ASN A 128 -8.81 -3.29 -5.81
N PHE A 129 -7.78 -3.21 -4.97
CA PHE A 129 -7.29 -4.37 -4.20
C PHE A 129 -8.29 -4.90 -3.16
N PRO A 130 -8.89 -4.08 -2.29
CA PRO A 130 -9.90 -4.55 -1.34
C PRO A 130 -11.11 -5.23 -2.03
N ALA A 131 -11.60 -4.65 -3.13
CA ALA A 131 -12.70 -5.25 -3.90
C ALA A 131 -12.29 -6.58 -4.55
N SER A 132 -11.09 -6.66 -5.12
CA SER A 132 -10.60 -7.88 -5.76
C SER A 132 -10.40 -9.01 -4.76
N ILE A 133 -9.80 -8.74 -3.60
CA ILE A 133 -9.62 -9.74 -2.53
C ILE A 133 -10.99 -10.24 -2.03
N LYS A 134 -11.96 -9.33 -1.84
CA LYS A 134 -13.32 -9.68 -1.44
C LYS A 134 -14.01 -10.53 -2.51
N THR A 135 -13.88 -10.17 -3.78
CA THR A 135 -14.41 -10.96 -4.91
C THR A 135 -13.82 -12.37 -4.91
N VAL A 136 -12.51 -12.52 -4.70
CA VAL A 136 -11.87 -13.85 -4.60
C VAL A 136 -12.43 -14.63 -3.42
N ALA A 137 -12.65 -13.98 -2.28
CA ALA A 137 -13.23 -14.64 -1.10
C ALA A 137 -14.67 -15.11 -1.36
N GLU A 138 -15.46 -14.37 -2.16
CA GLU A 138 -16.85 -14.69 -2.53
C GLU A 138 -16.92 -15.82 -3.58
N TRP A 139 -15.99 -15.85 -4.56
CA TRP A 139 -16.06 -16.71 -5.75
C TRP A 139 -15.19 -17.97 -5.70
N PHE A 140 -14.27 -18.08 -4.72
CA PHE A 140 -13.32 -19.20 -4.67
C PHE A 140 -13.33 -19.92 -3.33
N PRO A 141 -13.31 -21.29 -3.33
CA PRO A 141 -13.07 -22.05 -2.12
C PRO A 141 -11.66 -21.78 -1.58
N LYS A 142 -11.46 -21.92 -0.28
CA LYS A 142 -10.21 -21.61 0.44
C LYS A 142 -8.95 -22.14 -0.25
N ARG A 143 -9.00 -23.37 -0.75
CA ARG A 143 -7.89 -24.05 -1.41
C ARG A 143 -7.44 -23.37 -2.72
N GLU A 144 -8.34 -22.64 -3.41
CA GLU A 144 -8.07 -21.99 -4.70
C GLU A 144 -7.81 -20.48 -4.57
N ARG A 145 -8.13 -19.86 -3.42
CA ARG A 145 -7.99 -18.40 -3.20
C ARG A 145 -6.58 -17.89 -3.41
N ALA A 146 -5.57 -18.65 -2.95
CA ALA A 146 -4.17 -18.25 -3.12
C ALA A 146 -3.77 -18.16 -4.60
N LEU A 147 -4.20 -19.13 -5.40
CA LEU A 147 -3.96 -19.13 -6.86
C LEU A 147 -4.70 -17.99 -7.54
N ALA A 148 -5.99 -17.81 -7.26
CA ALA A 148 -6.79 -16.72 -7.83
C ALA A 148 -6.21 -15.34 -7.47
N THR A 149 -5.76 -15.15 -6.21
CA THR A 149 -5.07 -13.93 -5.77
C THR A 149 -3.75 -13.72 -6.52
N GLY A 150 -2.96 -14.77 -6.70
CA GLY A 150 -1.72 -14.71 -7.48
C GLY A 150 -1.95 -14.30 -8.93
N ILE A 151 -3.00 -14.85 -9.55
CA ILE A 151 -3.37 -14.54 -10.94
C ILE A 151 -3.78 -13.06 -11.07
N PHE A 152 -4.73 -12.58 -10.29
CA PHE A 152 -5.14 -11.18 -10.45
C PHE A 152 -4.03 -10.20 -10.07
N ASN A 153 -3.22 -10.52 -9.07
CA ASN A 153 -2.09 -9.68 -8.66
C ASN A 153 -1.01 -9.58 -9.75
N SER A 154 -0.79 -10.64 -10.55
CA SER A 154 0.15 -10.61 -11.68
C SER A 154 -0.24 -9.59 -12.75
N GLY A 155 -1.50 -9.17 -12.79
CA GLY A 155 -1.97 -8.06 -13.62
C GLY A 155 -1.21 -6.76 -13.37
N SER A 156 -0.71 -6.53 -12.14
CA SER A 156 0.11 -5.36 -11.81
C SER A 156 1.39 -5.28 -12.64
N ASN A 157 2.07 -6.41 -12.81
CA ASN A 157 3.29 -6.48 -13.61
C ASN A 157 2.97 -6.35 -15.11
N VAL A 158 1.88 -7.00 -15.56
CA VAL A 158 1.44 -6.90 -16.97
C VAL A 158 1.05 -5.47 -17.30
N GLY A 159 0.35 -4.76 -16.41
CA GLY A 159 0.03 -3.33 -16.59
C GLY A 159 1.29 -2.46 -16.70
N ALA A 160 2.29 -2.70 -15.85
CA ALA A 160 3.57 -2.00 -15.93
C ALA A 160 4.33 -2.30 -17.23
N MET A 161 4.32 -3.56 -17.69
CA MET A 161 4.92 -3.97 -18.96
C MET A 161 4.23 -3.29 -20.16
N ILE A 162 2.89 -3.25 -20.16
CA ILE A 162 2.14 -2.58 -21.23
C ILE A 162 2.47 -1.09 -21.25
N SER A 163 2.52 -0.43 -20.11
CA SER A 163 2.87 1.00 -20.02
C SER A 163 4.28 1.27 -20.55
N ALA A 164 5.23 0.38 -20.25
CA ALA A 164 6.61 0.48 -20.72
C ALA A 164 6.71 0.54 -22.25
N LEU A 165 5.84 -0.16 -22.96
CA LEU A 165 5.78 -0.18 -24.43
C LEU A 165 4.87 0.94 -24.98
N PHE A 166 3.71 1.11 -24.37
CA PHE A 166 2.63 1.96 -24.89
C PHE A 166 2.94 3.45 -24.77
N VAL A 167 3.45 3.91 -23.62
CA VAL A 167 3.65 5.36 -23.40
C VAL A 167 4.77 5.93 -24.26
N PRO A 168 5.98 5.31 -24.33
CA PRO A 168 7.00 5.76 -25.26
C PRO A 168 6.56 5.67 -26.74
N TRP A 169 5.77 4.65 -27.10
CA TRP A 169 5.19 4.56 -28.44
C TRP A 169 4.28 5.76 -28.75
N CYS A 170 3.43 6.17 -27.80
CA CYS A 170 2.60 7.36 -27.96
C CYS A 170 3.45 8.64 -28.21
N LEU A 171 4.52 8.82 -27.44
CA LEU A 171 5.42 9.96 -27.58
C LEU A 171 6.13 9.97 -28.94
N THR A 172 6.60 8.81 -29.39
CA THR A 172 7.31 8.68 -30.66
C THR A 172 6.39 8.88 -31.86
N TYR A 173 5.19 8.29 -31.85
CA TYR A 173 4.28 8.30 -32.99
C TYR A 173 3.48 9.60 -33.12
N PHE A 174 3.00 10.16 -32.01
CA PHE A 174 2.15 11.38 -32.00
C PHE A 174 2.93 12.66 -31.65
N GLY A 175 4.23 12.53 -31.37
CA GLY A 175 5.07 13.60 -30.85
C GLY A 175 4.79 13.90 -29.37
N ASN A 176 5.76 14.53 -28.70
CA ASN A 176 5.70 14.76 -27.25
C ASN A 176 4.45 15.55 -26.84
N GLU A 177 4.09 16.62 -27.57
CA GLU A 177 3.00 17.52 -27.18
C GLU A 177 1.61 16.87 -27.21
N LYS A 178 1.34 15.97 -28.14
CA LYS A 178 0.07 15.24 -28.22
C LYS A 178 0.16 13.87 -27.54
N GLY A 179 1.30 13.21 -27.65
CA GLY A 179 1.50 11.84 -27.18
C GLY A 179 1.26 11.69 -25.67
N TRP A 180 1.74 12.62 -24.83
CA TRP A 180 1.50 12.54 -23.40
C TRP A 180 0.02 12.64 -23.02
N LYS A 181 -0.76 13.49 -23.72
CA LYS A 181 -2.20 13.62 -23.51
C LYS A 181 -2.92 12.35 -23.92
N LEU A 182 -2.58 11.83 -25.10
CA LEU A 182 -3.18 10.61 -25.63
C LEU A 182 -2.87 9.41 -24.74
N ALA A 183 -1.67 9.33 -24.16
CA ALA A 183 -1.33 8.27 -23.22
C ALA A 183 -2.32 8.22 -22.04
N PHE A 184 -2.61 9.34 -21.39
CA PHE A 184 -3.60 9.40 -20.31
C PHE A 184 -5.04 9.14 -20.77
N ILE A 185 -5.44 9.68 -21.92
CA ILE A 185 -6.82 9.53 -22.42
C ILE A 185 -7.08 8.06 -22.80
N ILE A 186 -6.17 7.43 -23.53
CA ILE A 186 -6.37 6.06 -24.01
C ILE A 186 -6.37 5.07 -22.84
N THR A 187 -5.42 5.18 -21.90
CA THR A 187 -5.36 4.27 -20.76
C THR A 187 -6.62 4.39 -19.88
N GLY A 188 -7.06 5.61 -19.55
CA GLY A 188 -8.29 5.81 -18.80
C GLY A 188 -9.55 5.34 -19.54
N ALA A 189 -9.61 5.49 -20.88
CA ALA A 189 -10.71 5.01 -21.70
C ALA A 189 -10.85 3.48 -21.68
N VAL A 190 -9.73 2.75 -21.62
CA VAL A 190 -9.71 1.28 -21.49
C VAL A 190 -10.44 0.85 -20.20
N GLY A 191 -10.35 1.64 -19.13
CA GLY A 191 -11.11 1.39 -17.90
C GLY A 191 -12.63 1.40 -18.14
N PHE A 192 -13.16 2.33 -18.91
CA PHE A 192 -14.61 2.36 -19.23
C PHE A 192 -15.05 1.18 -20.11
N ILE A 193 -14.19 0.71 -21.03
CA ILE A 193 -14.45 -0.50 -21.80
C ILE A 193 -14.54 -1.70 -20.85
N TRP A 194 -13.62 -1.80 -19.89
CA TRP A 194 -13.66 -2.89 -18.89
C TRP A 194 -14.95 -2.85 -18.05
N LEU A 195 -15.47 -1.67 -17.69
CA LEU A 195 -16.72 -1.52 -16.94
C LEU A 195 -17.92 -2.18 -17.64
N ILE A 196 -17.97 -2.11 -18.97
CA ILE A 196 -19.04 -2.77 -19.75
C ILE A 196 -19.03 -4.28 -19.47
N PHE A 197 -17.83 -4.90 -19.54
CA PHE A 197 -17.68 -6.32 -19.25
C PHE A 197 -17.98 -6.64 -17.78
N TRP A 198 -17.57 -5.76 -16.85
CA TRP A 198 -17.83 -5.93 -15.43
C TRP A 198 -19.33 -5.96 -15.13
N PHE A 199 -20.08 -4.99 -15.58
CA PHE A 199 -21.52 -4.94 -15.37
C PHE A 199 -22.28 -6.09 -16.06
N TRP A 200 -21.79 -6.53 -17.19
CA TRP A 200 -22.38 -7.61 -17.97
C TRP A 200 -22.10 -9.00 -17.39
N LEU A 201 -20.87 -9.24 -16.92
CA LEU A 201 -20.40 -10.58 -16.51
C LEU A 201 -20.45 -10.79 -14.99
N TYR A 202 -20.27 -9.75 -14.19
CA TYR A 202 -20.18 -9.92 -12.74
C TYR A 202 -21.51 -9.78 -12.04
N ASP A 203 -21.81 -10.79 -11.21
CA ASP A 203 -22.78 -10.76 -10.11
C ASP A 203 -22.20 -11.50 -8.91
N THR A 204 -22.86 -11.44 -7.75
CA THR A 204 -22.46 -12.30 -6.62
C THR A 204 -22.83 -13.76 -6.93
N PRO A 205 -22.13 -14.78 -6.39
CA PRO A 205 -22.41 -16.19 -6.65
C PRO A 205 -23.89 -16.55 -6.44
N ALA A 206 -24.52 -16.00 -5.40
CA ALA A 206 -25.92 -16.24 -5.07
C ALA A 206 -26.92 -15.66 -6.10
N LYS A 207 -26.51 -14.63 -6.87
CA LYS A 207 -27.37 -13.96 -7.86
C LYS A 207 -27.01 -14.31 -9.30
N SER A 208 -25.88 -14.98 -9.52
CA SER A 208 -25.38 -15.29 -10.85
C SER A 208 -26.19 -16.37 -11.54
N LYS A 209 -26.88 -16.01 -12.62
CA LYS A 209 -27.61 -16.96 -13.48
C LYS A 209 -26.71 -17.84 -14.36
N ARG A 210 -25.40 -17.52 -14.42
CA ARG A 210 -24.40 -18.20 -15.26
C ARG A 210 -23.66 -19.30 -14.52
N LEU A 211 -23.86 -19.38 -13.20
CA LEU A 211 -23.18 -20.33 -12.34
C LEU A 211 -23.97 -21.65 -12.31
N SER A 212 -23.33 -22.78 -12.62
CA SER A 212 -23.93 -24.09 -12.46
C SER A 212 -24.08 -24.45 -10.98
N LYS A 213 -25.07 -25.27 -10.64
CA LYS A 213 -25.27 -25.75 -9.27
C LYS A 213 -24.01 -26.45 -8.73
N ALA A 214 -23.37 -27.28 -9.56
CA ALA A 214 -22.15 -28.00 -9.17
C ALA A 214 -20.99 -27.05 -8.85
N GLU A 215 -20.84 -25.95 -9.59
CA GLU A 215 -19.82 -24.95 -9.31
C GLU A 215 -20.19 -24.10 -8.08
N TYR A 216 -21.46 -23.77 -7.90
CA TYR A 216 -21.94 -23.10 -6.69
C TYR A 216 -21.64 -23.92 -5.43
N ASP A 217 -21.93 -25.24 -5.45
CA ASP A 217 -21.63 -26.15 -4.35
C ASP A 217 -20.10 -26.28 -4.14
N HIS A 218 -19.32 -26.26 -5.23
CA HIS A 218 -17.86 -26.24 -5.15
C HIS A 218 -17.30 -24.98 -4.49
N ILE A 219 -17.82 -23.80 -4.83
CA ILE A 219 -17.44 -22.53 -4.22
C ILE A 219 -17.72 -22.55 -2.71
N HIS A 220 -18.86 -23.14 -2.31
CA HIS A 220 -19.31 -23.23 -0.92
C HIS A 220 -18.93 -24.55 -0.23
N SER A 221 -17.94 -25.29 -0.77
CA SER A 221 -17.54 -26.60 -0.21
C SER A 221 -16.82 -26.53 1.16
N ASP A 222 -16.41 -25.35 1.59
CA ASP A 222 -15.72 -25.12 2.87
C ASP A 222 -16.72 -25.03 4.03
N LYS A 223 -17.18 -26.18 4.53
CA LYS A 223 -18.20 -26.30 5.57
C LYS A 223 -17.95 -25.52 6.88
N ASP A 224 -16.69 -25.20 7.17
CA ASP A 224 -16.33 -24.44 8.38
C ASP A 224 -16.76 -22.97 8.37
N GLU A 225 -17.15 -22.39 7.20
CA GLU A 225 -17.62 -21.02 7.12
C GLU A 225 -19.11 -20.88 7.45
N VAL A 226 -19.89 -21.94 7.27
CA VAL A 226 -21.33 -21.93 7.55
C VAL A 226 -21.58 -21.82 9.06
N GLN A 227 -20.79 -22.52 9.88
CA GLN A 227 -20.89 -22.43 11.34
C GLN A 227 -20.33 -21.11 11.91
N ALA A 228 -19.34 -20.49 11.25
CA ALA A 228 -18.82 -19.17 11.67
C ALA A 228 -19.74 -18.02 11.25
N ALA A 229 -20.57 -18.18 10.21
CA ALA A 229 -21.53 -17.18 9.77
C ALA A 229 -22.80 -17.11 10.66
N GLU A 230 -23.11 -18.18 11.39
CA GLU A 230 -24.23 -18.21 12.36
C GLU A 230 -23.89 -17.58 13.72
N ILE A 231 -22.62 -17.37 14.03
CA ILE A 231 -22.25 -16.53 15.17
C ILE A 231 -22.38 -15.10 14.70
N PRO A 232 -23.35 -14.31 15.22
CA PRO A 232 -23.49 -12.91 14.82
C PRO A 232 -22.14 -12.24 15.07
N ALA A 233 -21.53 -11.74 13.99
CA ALA A 233 -20.26 -11.06 14.07
C ALA A 233 -20.41 -9.93 15.10
N LYS A 234 -19.91 -10.17 16.31
CA LYS A 234 -19.88 -9.17 17.36
C LYS A 234 -19.15 -8.02 16.71
N LYS A 235 -19.83 -6.88 16.51
CA LYS A 235 -19.24 -5.69 15.89
C LYS A 235 -18.01 -5.28 16.71
N THR A 236 -16.86 -5.86 16.41
CA THR A 236 -15.58 -5.63 17.09
C THR A 236 -14.87 -4.39 16.54
N GLY A 237 -15.58 -3.57 15.77
CA GLY A 237 -15.08 -2.29 15.34
C GLY A 237 -14.93 -1.37 16.54
N VAL A 238 -13.71 -1.10 16.98
CA VAL A 238 -13.45 -0.03 17.94
C VAL A 238 -13.89 1.28 17.27
N ASN A 239 -15.02 1.81 17.72
CA ASN A 239 -15.44 3.14 17.28
C ASN A 239 -14.44 4.15 17.87
N LEU A 240 -13.57 4.72 17.04
CA LEU A 240 -12.50 5.63 17.46
C LEU A 240 -13.02 6.87 18.19
N PHE A 241 -14.26 7.26 17.95
CA PHE A 241 -14.88 8.45 18.54
C PHE A 241 -15.87 8.13 19.68
N SER A 242 -15.99 6.87 20.09
CA SER A 242 -16.85 6.50 21.22
C SER A 242 -16.14 6.71 22.55
N PHE A 243 -16.80 7.35 23.48
CA PHE A 243 -16.37 7.51 24.86
C PHE A 243 -16.81 6.34 25.77
N ALA A 244 -17.72 5.50 25.28
CA ALA A 244 -18.25 4.36 26.02
C ALA A 244 -17.33 3.14 25.95
N GLY A 245 -17.32 2.33 27.00
CA GLY A 245 -16.57 1.09 27.08
C GLY A 245 -15.13 1.25 27.55
N ARG A 246 -14.34 0.20 27.38
CA ARG A 246 -12.95 0.07 27.87
C ARG A 246 -12.01 -0.24 26.72
N VAL A 247 -10.75 0.18 26.86
CA VAL A 247 -9.68 -0.12 25.88
C VAL A 247 -8.48 -0.73 26.61
N PRO A 248 -8.10 -1.99 26.30
CA PRO A 248 -6.96 -2.64 26.91
C PRO A 248 -5.63 -1.95 26.53
N ARG A 249 -4.62 -2.14 27.38
CA ARG A 249 -3.31 -1.48 27.25
C ARG A 249 -2.68 -1.61 25.85
N SER A 250 -2.72 -2.81 25.27
CA SER A 250 -2.13 -3.05 23.96
C SER A 250 -2.84 -2.30 22.83
N ALA A 251 -4.18 -2.27 22.85
CA ALA A 251 -4.96 -1.51 21.87
C ALA A 251 -4.77 0.01 22.05
N PHE A 252 -4.68 0.47 23.30
CA PHE A 252 -4.39 1.88 23.59
C PHE A 252 -3.09 2.32 22.93
N TRP A 253 -1.99 1.59 23.17
CA TRP A 253 -0.71 1.93 22.58
C TRP A 253 -0.72 1.79 21.05
N GLY A 254 -1.29 0.72 20.52
CA GLY A 254 -1.37 0.51 19.08
C GLY A 254 -2.10 1.65 18.36
N MET A 255 -3.26 2.07 18.88
CA MET A 255 -4.03 3.18 18.29
C MET A 255 -3.36 4.52 18.48
N THR A 256 -2.76 4.78 19.66
CA THR A 256 -2.04 6.02 19.95
C THR A 256 -0.86 6.19 18.98
N ILE A 257 -0.02 5.16 18.82
CA ILE A 257 1.11 5.19 17.88
C ILE A 257 0.61 5.43 16.46
N MET A 258 -0.46 4.74 16.03
CA MET A 258 -1.00 4.91 14.68
C MET A 258 -1.51 6.33 14.43
N ILE A 259 -2.24 6.93 15.37
CA ILE A 259 -2.71 8.31 15.26
C ILE A 259 -1.54 9.27 15.11
N HIS A 260 -0.47 9.11 15.92
CA HIS A 260 0.69 9.99 15.86
C HIS A 260 1.49 9.81 14.54
N ILE A 261 1.64 8.57 14.06
CA ILE A 261 2.26 8.31 12.74
C ILE A 261 1.49 9.03 11.63
N LEU A 262 0.17 8.92 11.62
CA LEU A 262 -0.67 9.56 10.60
C LEU A 262 -0.60 11.10 10.70
N CYS A 263 -0.64 11.66 11.90
CA CYS A 263 -0.51 13.11 12.10
C CYS A 263 0.86 13.63 11.66
N ALA A 264 1.94 12.97 12.07
CA ALA A 264 3.29 13.33 11.67
C ALA A 264 3.47 13.25 10.16
N PHE A 265 2.90 12.23 9.54
CA PHE A 265 2.93 12.05 8.09
C PHE A 265 2.17 13.15 7.35
N ILE A 266 0.95 13.49 7.79
CA ILE A 266 0.16 14.58 7.20
C ILE A 266 0.86 15.92 7.37
N TYR A 267 1.44 16.19 8.54
CA TYR A 267 2.24 17.40 8.78
C TYR A 267 3.43 17.47 7.82
N PHE A 268 4.21 16.40 7.74
CA PHE A 268 5.39 16.32 6.88
C PHE A 268 5.05 16.54 5.40
N ILE A 269 3.97 15.93 4.91
CA ILE A 269 3.51 16.16 3.53
C ILE A 269 3.10 17.61 3.33
N THR A 270 2.29 18.17 4.25
CA THR A 270 1.82 19.55 4.15
C THR A 270 3.00 20.54 4.14
N GLU A 271 4.00 20.32 4.98
CA GLU A 271 5.23 21.13 5.01
C GLU A 271 6.01 21.05 3.70
N LYS A 272 6.08 19.88 3.08
CA LYS A 272 6.76 19.70 1.78
C LYS A 272 6.04 20.38 0.63
N ILE A 273 4.69 20.48 0.68
CA ILE A 273 3.92 21.18 -0.37
C ILE A 273 4.06 22.69 -0.26
N VAL A 274 3.88 23.21 0.96
CA VAL A 274 3.76 24.64 1.23
C VAL A 274 5.13 25.30 1.40
N GLY A 275 6.20 24.48 1.56
CA GLY A 275 7.51 24.94 1.96
C GLY A 275 7.56 25.29 3.45
N LYS A 276 8.69 25.84 3.90
CA LYS A 276 8.83 26.32 5.28
C LYS A 276 7.83 27.45 5.53
N GLY A 277 6.67 27.14 6.12
CA GLY A 277 5.65 28.16 6.38
C GLY A 277 4.22 27.61 6.37
N VAL A 278 4.00 26.32 6.65
CA VAL A 278 2.64 25.74 6.81
C VAL A 278 1.76 26.61 7.72
N LEU A 279 2.33 27.17 8.79
CA LEU A 279 1.63 28.05 9.73
C LEU A 279 1.38 29.46 9.19
N GLN A 280 1.99 29.84 8.07
CA GLN A 280 1.80 31.13 7.40
C GLN A 280 0.89 31.04 6.17
N ASN A 281 0.56 29.82 5.73
CA ASN A 281 -0.32 29.56 4.61
C ASN A 281 -1.72 29.20 5.12
N GLU A 282 -2.69 30.09 4.98
CA GLU A 282 -4.06 29.92 5.50
C GLU A 282 -4.73 28.60 5.08
N PRO A 283 -4.76 28.18 3.79
CA PRO A 283 -5.36 26.90 3.41
C PRO A 283 -4.67 25.68 4.04
N ALA A 284 -3.34 25.69 4.12
CA ALA A 284 -2.57 24.61 4.73
C ALA A 284 -2.77 24.56 6.26
N LEU A 285 -2.85 25.73 6.88
CA LEU A 285 -3.14 25.85 8.32
C LEU A 285 -4.54 25.30 8.62
N ILE A 286 -5.56 25.65 7.82
CA ILE A 286 -6.93 25.14 7.99
C ILE A 286 -6.95 23.62 7.82
N PHE A 287 -6.33 23.09 6.80
CA PHE A 287 -6.25 21.64 6.56
C PHE A 287 -5.57 20.90 7.73
N PHE A 288 -4.46 21.44 8.21
CA PHE A 288 -3.74 20.88 9.35
C PHE A 288 -4.57 20.99 10.64
N ALA A 289 -5.24 22.13 10.88
CA ALA A 289 -6.09 22.33 12.04
C ALA A 289 -7.27 21.34 12.08
N VAL A 290 -7.93 21.10 10.96
CA VAL A 290 -9.01 20.11 10.84
C VAL A 290 -8.49 18.70 11.12
N THR A 291 -7.35 18.33 10.54
CA THR A 291 -6.73 17.02 10.77
C THR A 291 -6.33 16.83 12.23
N ALA A 292 -5.73 17.86 12.84
CA ALA A 292 -5.37 17.86 14.25
C ALA A 292 -6.61 17.75 15.15
N ALA A 293 -7.70 18.45 14.84
CA ALA A 293 -8.96 18.36 15.59
C ALA A 293 -9.55 16.93 15.55
N VAL A 294 -9.55 16.27 14.40
CA VAL A 294 -9.99 14.88 14.26
C VAL A 294 -9.10 13.93 15.08
N ALA A 295 -7.78 14.10 15.02
CA ALA A 295 -6.83 13.29 15.79
C ALA A 295 -6.98 13.51 17.30
N ILE A 296 -7.18 14.75 17.74
CA ILE A 296 -7.45 15.10 19.15
C ILE A 296 -8.73 14.43 19.62
N ALA A 297 -9.82 14.51 18.85
CA ALA A 297 -11.10 13.88 19.21
C ALA A 297 -10.96 12.34 19.35
N ALA A 298 -10.27 11.69 18.42
CA ALA A 298 -10.00 10.26 18.49
C ALA A 298 -9.10 9.90 19.71
N SER A 299 -8.07 10.70 19.96
CA SER A 299 -7.17 10.53 21.10
C SER A 299 -7.90 10.74 22.43
N LEU A 300 -8.81 11.70 22.50
CA LEU A 300 -9.63 11.95 23.68
C LEU A 300 -10.51 10.74 24.00
N ALA A 301 -11.27 10.25 23.03
CA ALA A 301 -12.11 9.07 23.21
C ALA A 301 -11.28 7.84 23.63
N LEU A 302 -10.09 7.67 23.07
CA LEU A 302 -9.18 6.58 23.42
C LEU A 302 -8.67 6.69 24.86
N ASN A 303 -8.27 7.89 25.31
CA ASN A 303 -7.80 8.13 26.67
C ASN A 303 -8.92 7.94 27.71
N VAL A 304 -10.13 8.45 27.46
CA VAL A 304 -11.29 8.24 28.33
C VAL A 304 -11.54 6.75 28.54
N ARG A 305 -11.63 5.95 27.48
CA ARG A 305 -11.82 4.50 27.58
C ARG A 305 -10.64 3.78 28.23
N ARG A 306 -9.44 4.32 28.13
CA ARG A 306 -8.27 3.76 28.81
C ARG A 306 -8.36 3.97 30.31
N TRP A 307 -8.81 5.15 30.78
CA TRP A 307 -9.09 5.39 32.21
C TRP A 307 -10.25 4.53 32.72
N HIS A 308 -11.28 4.28 31.90
CA HIS A 308 -12.33 3.31 32.21
C HIS A 308 -11.77 1.89 32.43
N ASP A 309 -10.78 1.46 31.65
CA ASP A 309 -10.11 0.15 31.79
C ASP A 309 -9.30 0.05 33.11
N LEU A 310 -9.01 1.18 33.73
CA LEU A 310 -8.39 1.29 35.05
C LEU A 310 -9.42 1.50 36.18
N ASP A 311 -10.73 1.36 35.89
CA ASP A 311 -11.86 1.65 36.75
C ASP A 311 -11.85 3.11 37.32
N LYS A 312 -11.33 4.02 36.52
CA LYS A 312 -11.25 5.43 36.85
C LYS A 312 -12.19 6.25 35.98
N SER A 313 -12.57 7.42 36.48
CA SER A 313 -13.37 8.36 35.70
C SER A 313 -12.66 8.79 34.42
N GLY A 314 -13.38 8.86 33.32
CA GLY A 314 -12.89 9.36 32.05
C GLY A 314 -12.39 10.80 32.07
N TRP A 315 -12.84 11.60 33.08
CA TRP A 315 -12.34 12.97 33.33
C TRP A 315 -10.82 13.03 33.57
N LEU A 316 -10.19 11.93 34.00
CA LEU A 316 -8.73 11.85 34.11
C LEU A 316 -8.00 11.97 32.77
N ALA A 317 -8.68 11.84 31.63
CA ALA A 317 -8.12 12.19 30.33
C ALA A 317 -7.71 13.68 30.26
N ALA A 318 -8.31 14.55 31.07
CA ALA A 318 -7.91 15.95 31.20
C ALA A 318 -6.43 16.11 31.60
N THR A 319 -5.86 15.16 32.35
CA THR A 319 -4.43 15.16 32.73
C THR A 319 -3.48 15.09 31.50
N TYR A 320 -3.96 14.59 30.40
CA TYR A 320 -3.24 14.61 29.11
C TYR A 320 -3.60 15.85 28.28
N PHE A 321 -4.89 16.17 28.16
CA PHE A 321 -5.36 17.19 27.22
C PHE A 321 -5.15 18.63 27.73
N ILE A 322 -5.21 18.88 29.01
CA ILE A 322 -4.89 20.22 29.55
C ILE A 322 -3.45 20.62 29.25
N PRO A 323 -2.43 19.77 29.53
CA PRO A 323 -1.07 20.08 29.13
C PRO A 323 -0.89 20.22 27.59
N VAL A 324 -1.55 19.40 26.79
CA VAL A 324 -1.51 19.54 25.33
C VAL A 324 -2.05 20.91 24.89
N ALA A 325 -3.20 21.32 25.39
CA ALA A 325 -3.78 22.64 25.14
C ALA A 325 -2.87 23.78 25.59
N ALA A 326 -2.26 23.64 26.79
CA ALA A 326 -1.31 24.60 27.31
C ALA A 326 -0.03 24.70 26.43
N ALA A 327 0.45 23.59 25.91
CA ALA A 327 1.58 23.59 24.96
C ALA A 327 1.23 24.38 23.70
N PHE A 328 0.06 24.13 23.09
CA PHE A 328 -0.42 24.88 21.92
C PHE A 328 -0.58 26.36 22.22
N ALA A 329 -1.24 26.72 23.33
CA ALA A 329 -1.43 28.11 23.74
C ALA A 329 -0.08 28.83 23.94
N SER A 330 0.90 28.16 24.56
CA SER A 330 2.22 28.75 24.81
C SER A 330 2.98 29.01 23.49
N VAL A 331 2.85 28.12 22.50
CA VAL A 331 3.46 28.34 21.17
C VAL A 331 2.77 29.50 20.44
N ILE A 332 1.44 29.59 20.52
CA ILE A 332 0.70 30.69 19.87
C ILE A 332 1.05 32.05 20.49
N VAL A 333 1.15 32.12 21.84
CA VAL A 333 1.37 33.38 22.56
C VAL A 333 2.83 33.79 22.58
N PHE A 334 3.76 32.85 22.77
CA PHE A 334 5.16 33.13 23.02
C PHE A 334 6.12 32.64 21.91
N GLY A 335 5.61 31.96 20.85
CA GLY A 335 6.40 31.36 19.81
C GLY A 335 7.19 30.13 20.24
N PHE A 336 7.88 29.49 19.28
CA PHE A 336 8.73 28.31 19.51
C PHE A 336 10.05 28.63 20.23
N GLU A 337 10.46 29.89 20.28
CA GLU A 337 11.70 30.30 20.96
C GLU A 337 11.58 30.16 22.47
N ASN A 338 10.39 30.39 23.02
CA ASN A 338 10.11 30.20 24.43
C ASN A 338 9.78 28.73 24.73
N LYS A 339 10.73 28.01 25.34
CA LYS A 339 10.65 26.56 25.59
C LYS A 339 9.63 26.13 26.66
N ILE A 340 8.77 27.01 27.16
CA ILE A 340 7.73 26.67 28.16
C ILE A 340 6.82 25.56 27.66
N TYR A 341 6.51 25.50 26.36
CA TYR A 341 5.72 24.41 25.77
C TYR A 341 6.31 23.02 26.02
N LEU A 342 7.65 22.89 26.16
CA LEU A 342 8.31 21.62 26.45
C LEU A 342 7.90 21.03 27.79
N VAL A 343 7.66 21.88 28.81
CA VAL A 343 7.19 21.42 30.11
C VAL A 343 5.78 20.86 30.00
N ALA A 344 4.91 21.54 29.27
CA ALA A 344 3.55 21.06 29.04
C ALA A 344 3.53 19.76 28.22
N VAL A 345 4.36 19.64 27.18
CA VAL A 345 4.54 18.39 26.43
C VAL A 345 5.04 17.26 27.33
N ALA A 346 6.03 17.52 28.19
CA ALA A 346 6.54 16.52 29.13
C ALA A 346 5.45 16.03 30.10
N LEU A 347 4.61 16.92 30.63
CA LEU A 347 3.48 16.55 31.47
C LEU A 347 2.45 15.70 30.72
N ALA A 348 2.11 16.05 29.48
CA ALA A 348 1.23 15.25 28.65
C ALA A 348 1.80 13.83 28.38
N VAL A 349 3.08 13.74 28.07
CA VAL A 349 3.78 12.46 27.86
C VAL A 349 3.75 11.61 29.13
N VAL A 350 4.03 12.19 30.30
CA VAL A 350 3.94 11.49 31.59
C VAL A 350 2.53 10.97 31.85
N ALA A 351 1.51 11.78 31.61
CA ALA A 351 0.11 11.36 31.80
C ALA A 351 -0.26 10.18 30.86
N MET A 352 0.19 10.25 29.60
CA MET A 352 -0.01 9.17 28.62
C MET A 352 0.74 7.89 29.03
N ILE A 353 1.97 8.00 29.53
CA ILE A 353 2.76 6.88 30.04
C ILE A 353 2.06 6.22 31.22
N VAL A 354 1.60 7.02 32.19
CA VAL A 354 0.89 6.52 33.37
C VAL A 354 -0.38 5.77 32.99
N ALA A 355 -1.21 6.32 32.11
CA ALA A 355 -2.41 5.65 31.62
C ALA A 355 -2.07 4.40 30.81
N GLY A 356 -1.08 4.48 29.93
CA GLY A 356 -0.72 3.42 28.98
C GLY A 356 -0.06 2.21 29.63
N PHE A 357 0.80 2.39 30.64
CA PHE A 357 1.57 1.28 31.22
C PHE A 357 0.88 0.58 32.41
N LYS A 358 -0.06 1.23 33.10
CA LYS A 358 -0.83 0.58 34.17
C LYS A 358 -1.58 -0.64 33.59
N LYS A 359 -1.63 -1.73 34.36
CA LYS A 359 -2.44 -2.90 34.00
C LYS A 359 -3.91 -2.60 34.23
N GLY A 360 -4.77 -2.88 33.26
CA GLY A 360 -6.22 -2.78 33.40
C GLY A 360 -6.78 -3.82 34.35
N ILE A 361 -7.99 -3.59 34.82
CA ILE A 361 -8.70 -4.48 35.73
C ILE A 361 -9.23 -5.67 34.95
N ALA A 362 -9.02 -6.87 35.47
CA ALA A 362 -9.52 -8.10 34.87
C ALA A 362 -11.04 -8.25 35.14
N GLY A 363 -11.78 -8.69 34.12
CA GLY A 363 -13.22 -8.91 34.22
C GLY A 363 -14.06 -7.65 33.97
N PRO A 364 -15.38 -7.77 34.07
CA PRO A 364 -16.31 -6.65 33.92
C PRO A 364 -16.24 -5.68 35.09
N ASP A 365 -16.39 -4.39 34.81
CA ASP A 365 -16.53 -3.34 35.78
C ASP A 365 -17.74 -2.46 35.46
N LYS A 366 -17.89 -1.31 36.14
CA LYS A 366 -18.99 -0.36 35.90
C LYS A 366 -19.04 0.21 34.46
N PHE A 367 -17.96 0.10 33.72
CA PHE A 367 -17.88 0.54 32.30
C PHE A 367 -18.03 -0.62 31.32
N GLY A 368 -18.30 -1.85 31.81
CA GLY A 368 -18.53 -3.05 30.99
C GLY A 368 -17.31 -3.98 30.87
N ASN A 369 -17.35 -4.88 29.91
CA ASN A 369 -16.24 -5.79 29.63
C ASN A 369 -15.09 -5.07 28.92
N THR A 370 -13.86 -5.48 29.22
CA THR A 370 -12.69 -5.07 28.43
C THR A 370 -12.89 -5.55 27.00
N GLY A 371 -12.88 -4.65 26.05
CA GLY A 371 -12.91 -5.01 24.62
C GLY A 371 -11.70 -5.88 24.23
N SER A 372 -11.81 -6.60 23.11
CA SER A 372 -10.64 -7.29 22.55
C SER A 372 -9.53 -6.27 22.26
N PRO A 373 -8.24 -6.69 22.28
CA PRO A 373 -7.12 -5.81 21.94
C PRO A 373 -7.27 -5.13 20.58
N GLY A 374 -8.13 -5.65 19.73
CA GLY A 374 -8.26 -5.23 18.35
C GLY A 374 -6.96 -5.48 17.55
N LEU A 375 -7.00 -5.31 16.27
CA LEU A 375 -5.85 -5.61 15.39
C LEU A 375 -4.57 -4.86 15.80
N LEU A 376 -4.66 -3.57 16.13
CA LEU A 376 -3.50 -2.74 16.47
C LEU A 376 -2.90 -3.06 17.86
N GLY A 377 -3.58 -3.89 18.66
CA GLY A 377 -3.05 -4.39 19.93
C GLY A 377 -2.10 -5.57 19.81
N HIS A 378 -2.02 -6.19 18.64
CA HIS A 378 -1.24 -7.41 18.42
C HIS A 378 0.10 -7.12 17.74
N ARG A 379 1.18 -7.73 18.25
CA ARG A 379 2.53 -7.59 17.68
C ARG A 379 2.60 -8.08 16.23
N GLN A 380 1.79 -9.06 15.87
CA GLN A 380 1.70 -9.62 14.52
C GLN A 380 1.26 -8.56 13.51
N THR A 381 0.32 -7.67 13.86
CA THR A 381 -0.09 -6.54 13.01
C THR A 381 1.08 -5.60 12.77
N TRP A 382 1.83 -5.26 13.83
CA TRP A 382 3.00 -4.38 13.70
C TRP A 382 4.16 -5.04 12.96
N SER A 383 4.33 -6.36 13.08
CA SER A 383 5.28 -7.12 12.26
C SER A 383 4.96 -6.98 10.78
N PHE A 384 3.69 -7.14 10.42
CA PHE A 384 3.24 -6.96 9.04
C PHE A 384 3.37 -5.51 8.58
N PHE A 385 3.01 -4.54 9.43
CA PHE A 385 3.19 -3.11 9.18
C PHE A 385 4.64 -2.78 8.83
N VAL A 386 5.60 -3.17 9.69
CA VAL A 386 7.04 -2.92 9.48
C VAL A 386 7.53 -3.57 8.19
N GLY A 387 7.14 -4.83 7.95
CA GLY A 387 7.50 -5.53 6.72
C GLY A 387 7.06 -4.79 5.47
N LYS A 388 5.80 -4.36 5.41
CA LYS A 388 5.24 -3.61 4.27
C LYS A 388 5.82 -2.21 4.13
N PHE A 389 5.92 -1.47 5.25
CA PHE A 389 6.47 -0.12 5.28
C PHE A 389 7.88 -0.04 4.68
N MET A 390 8.76 -0.97 5.08
CA MET A 390 10.15 -0.98 4.62
C MET A 390 10.30 -1.43 3.16
N THR A 391 9.47 -2.35 2.68
CA THR A 391 9.74 -3.01 1.39
C THR A 391 8.90 -2.51 0.23
N ASP A 392 7.66 -2.04 0.46
CA ASP A 392 6.83 -1.55 -0.64
C ASP A 392 7.38 -0.24 -1.23
N GLY A 393 8.09 0.58 -0.42
CA GLY A 393 8.81 1.75 -0.92
C GLY A 393 9.80 1.42 -2.05
N VAL A 394 10.46 0.25 -1.96
CA VAL A 394 11.37 -0.24 -3.01
C VAL A 394 10.61 -0.51 -4.31
N TRP A 395 9.42 -1.10 -4.22
CA TRP A 395 8.59 -1.34 -5.40
C TRP A 395 8.13 -0.04 -6.06
N TRP A 396 7.68 0.93 -5.26
CA TRP A 396 7.31 2.25 -5.73
C TRP A 396 8.49 2.99 -6.41
N PHE A 397 9.73 2.80 -5.90
CA PHE A 397 10.93 3.31 -6.55
C PHE A 397 11.12 2.69 -7.94
N TYR A 398 11.06 1.37 -8.07
CA TYR A 398 11.17 0.73 -9.38
C TYR A 398 10.06 1.17 -10.35
N LEU A 399 8.81 1.30 -9.87
CA LEU A 399 7.70 1.73 -10.72
C LEU A 399 7.90 3.14 -11.30
N PHE A 400 8.38 4.09 -10.49
CA PHE A 400 8.39 5.49 -10.89
C PHE A 400 9.75 6.02 -11.34
N TRP A 401 10.86 5.41 -10.90
CA TRP A 401 12.20 5.94 -11.11
C TRP A 401 13.11 5.06 -11.99
N LEU A 402 12.70 3.83 -12.28
CA LEU A 402 13.52 2.93 -13.12
C LEU A 402 13.72 3.49 -14.54
N PRO A 403 12.70 4.02 -15.25
CA PRO A 403 12.93 4.62 -16.56
C PRO A 403 13.90 5.81 -16.51
N ASP A 404 13.75 6.68 -15.52
CA ASP A 404 14.65 7.83 -15.30
C ASP A 404 16.10 7.40 -15.00
N TYR A 405 16.29 6.33 -14.23
CA TYR A 405 17.62 5.74 -14.01
C TYR A 405 18.26 5.33 -15.33
N LEU A 406 17.52 4.62 -16.19
CA LEU A 406 18.04 4.15 -17.47
C LEU A 406 18.43 5.32 -18.40
N VAL A 407 17.58 6.34 -18.46
CA VAL A 407 17.85 7.57 -19.22
C VAL A 407 19.12 8.26 -18.73
N LYS A 408 19.23 8.51 -17.43
CA LYS A 408 20.33 9.29 -16.85
C LYS A 408 21.66 8.53 -16.78
N GLN A 409 21.59 7.22 -16.50
CA GLN A 409 22.80 6.39 -16.36
C GLN A 409 23.43 6.06 -17.69
N PHE A 410 22.60 5.79 -18.72
CA PHE A 410 23.06 5.29 -20.03
C PHE A 410 22.85 6.29 -21.16
N HIS A 411 22.36 7.50 -20.86
CA HIS A 411 22.03 8.53 -21.85
C HIS A 411 21.08 8.02 -22.95
N MET A 412 20.16 7.10 -22.57
CA MET A 412 19.23 6.48 -23.49
C MET A 412 18.04 7.42 -23.75
N PRO A 413 17.57 7.54 -25.01
CA PRO A 413 16.26 8.10 -25.28
C PRO A 413 15.16 7.30 -24.55
N ILE A 414 14.07 7.97 -24.14
CA ILE A 414 13.00 7.31 -23.36
C ILE A 414 12.41 6.07 -24.06
N HIS A 415 12.34 6.07 -25.40
CA HIS A 415 11.85 4.91 -26.16
C HIS A 415 12.76 3.69 -26.03
N ASP A 416 14.05 3.86 -25.83
CA ASP A 416 14.98 2.73 -25.66
C ASP A 416 14.86 2.08 -24.28
N THR A 417 14.24 2.76 -23.31
CA THR A 417 13.96 2.19 -21.97
C THR A 417 12.84 1.16 -21.96
N MET A 418 12.07 1.05 -23.06
CA MET A 418 10.92 0.14 -23.19
C MET A 418 11.28 -1.30 -22.86
N TRP A 419 12.24 -1.86 -23.60
CA TRP A 419 12.63 -3.27 -23.45
C TRP A 419 13.30 -3.58 -22.11
N PRO A 420 14.29 -2.79 -21.63
CA PRO A 420 14.84 -3.00 -20.30
C PRO A 420 13.78 -3.03 -19.20
N THR A 421 12.86 -2.07 -19.19
CA THR A 421 11.80 -1.98 -18.19
C THR A 421 10.79 -3.12 -18.31
N PHE A 422 10.41 -3.49 -19.55
CA PHE A 422 9.57 -4.64 -19.82
C PHE A 422 10.18 -5.94 -19.27
N ILE A 423 11.48 -6.15 -19.47
CA ILE A 423 12.21 -7.33 -18.96
C ILE A 423 12.21 -7.36 -17.44
N VAL A 424 12.47 -6.22 -16.76
CA VAL A 424 12.48 -6.15 -15.29
C VAL A 424 11.12 -6.57 -14.73
N PHE A 425 10.02 -6.02 -15.23
CA PHE A 425 8.68 -6.39 -14.76
C PHE A 425 8.29 -7.82 -15.18
N GLY A 426 8.71 -8.29 -16.33
CA GLY A 426 8.52 -9.67 -16.77
C GLY A 426 9.20 -10.70 -15.85
N VAL A 427 10.47 -10.46 -15.52
CA VAL A 427 11.24 -11.33 -14.61
C VAL A 427 10.66 -11.29 -13.19
N SER A 428 10.09 -10.17 -12.76
CA SER A 428 9.45 -10.07 -11.45
C SER A 428 8.25 -11.02 -11.28
N ILE A 429 7.53 -11.35 -12.35
CA ILE A 429 6.46 -12.38 -12.34
C ILE A 429 7.04 -13.73 -11.93
N ILE A 430 8.20 -14.10 -12.49
CA ILE A 430 8.89 -15.34 -12.14
C ILE A 430 9.22 -15.37 -10.65
N GLY A 431 9.70 -14.24 -10.11
CA GLY A 431 9.96 -14.06 -8.67
C GLY A 431 8.73 -14.34 -7.81
N SER A 432 7.56 -13.84 -8.21
CA SER A 432 6.30 -14.07 -7.49
C SER A 432 5.93 -15.56 -7.40
N VAL A 433 6.03 -16.28 -8.51
CA VAL A 433 5.66 -17.71 -8.59
C VAL A 433 6.65 -18.57 -7.81
N TYR A 434 7.94 -18.45 -8.12
CA TYR A 434 8.97 -19.30 -7.50
C TYR A 434 9.26 -18.91 -6.05
N GLY A 435 9.17 -17.63 -5.70
CA GLY A 435 9.31 -17.18 -4.31
C GLY A 435 8.28 -17.78 -3.36
N GLY A 436 7.04 -18.00 -3.84
CA GLY A 436 6.00 -18.69 -3.10
C GLY A 436 6.26 -20.20 -2.91
N SER A 437 7.06 -20.82 -3.78
CA SER A 437 7.39 -22.26 -3.69
C SER A 437 8.50 -22.59 -2.67
N ILE A 438 9.33 -21.62 -2.30
CA ILE A 438 10.45 -21.83 -1.35
C ILE A 438 9.95 -22.35 0.01
N PRO A 439 8.96 -21.71 0.68
CA PRO A 439 8.45 -22.23 1.94
C PRO A 439 7.86 -23.64 1.81
N MET A 440 7.16 -23.92 0.69
CA MET A 440 6.57 -25.24 0.45
C MET A 440 7.64 -26.33 0.37
N THR A 441 8.76 -26.04 -0.27
CA THR A 441 9.90 -26.96 -0.35
C THR A 441 10.53 -27.22 1.02
N LEU A 442 10.67 -26.17 1.86
CA LEU A 442 11.18 -26.28 3.22
C LEU A 442 10.22 -27.09 4.13
N MET A 443 8.90 -26.88 3.99
CA MET A 443 7.89 -27.65 4.71
C MET A 443 7.89 -29.13 4.31
N LYS A 444 8.07 -29.45 3.02
CA LYS A 444 8.23 -30.84 2.55
C LYS A 444 9.46 -31.53 3.15
N ARG A 445 10.48 -30.77 3.57
CA ARG A 445 11.67 -31.25 4.28
C ARG A 445 11.47 -31.34 5.81
N GLY A 446 10.24 -31.19 6.31
CA GLY A 446 9.89 -31.30 7.72
C GLY A 446 10.01 -30.01 8.55
N MET A 447 10.28 -28.86 7.93
CA MET A 447 10.35 -27.60 8.67
C MET A 447 8.94 -27.11 9.06
N PRO A 448 8.71 -26.67 10.32
CA PRO A 448 7.44 -26.08 10.74
C PRO A 448 7.07 -24.86 9.89
N VAL A 449 5.77 -24.65 9.63
CA VAL A 449 5.23 -23.64 8.70
C VAL A 449 5.83 -22.25 8.93
N TYR A 450 5.80 -21.74 10.16
CA TYR A 450 6.33 -20.42 10.48
C TYR A 450 7.84 -20.30 10.24
N GLN A 451 8.61 -21.33 10.63
CA GLN A 451 10.06 -21.37 10.42
C GLN A 451 10.38 -21.42 8.92
N ALA A 452 9.67 -22.27 8.16
CA ALA A 452 9.83 -22.38 6.72
C ALA A 452 9.59 -21.03 6.02
N ARG A 453 8.53 -20.29 6.42
CA ARG A 453 8.24 -18.96 5.86
C ARG A 453 9.31 -17.94 6.23
N MET A 454 9.69 -17.84 7.50
CA MET A 454 10.70 -16.86 7.93
C MET A 454 12.08 -17.16 7.34
N THR A 455 12.44 -18.44 7.15
CA THR A 455 13.68 -18.85 6.49
C THR A 455 13.63 -18.51 4.98
N ALA A 456 12.51 -18.78 4.31
CA ALA A 456 12.32 -18.40 2.92
C ALA A 456 12.43 -16.88 2.73
N MET A 457 11.77 -16.11 3.61
CA MET A 457 11.84 -14.64 3.57
C MET A 457 13.26 -14.13 3.84
N PHE A 458 14.03 -14.80 4.72
CA PHE A 458 15.45 -14.45 4.93
C PHE A 458 16.29 -14.66 3.66
N ILE A 459 16.14 -15.83 3.02
CA ILE A 459 16.83 -16.14 1.75
C ILE A 459 16.46 -15.11 0.68
N ILE A 460 15.18 -14.77 0.57
CA ILE A 460 14.70 -13.76 -0.37
C ILE A 460 15.27 -12.37 -0.02
N ALA A 461 15.38 -12.01 1.27
CA ALA A 461 15.92 -10.73 1.72
C ALA A 461 17.41 -10.53 1.39
N LEU A 462 18.16 -11.61 1.15
CA LEU A 462 19.56 -11.54 0.71
C LEU A 462 19.69 -11.20 -0.78
N CYS A 463 18.70 -11.55 -1.61
CA CYS A 463 18.77 -11.34 -3.05
C CYS A 463 18.87 -9.85 -3.44
N PRO A 464 18.12 -8.91 -2.83
CA PRO A 464 18.25 -7.47 -3.13
C PRO A 464 19.64 -6.89 -2.85
N LEU A 465 20.49 -7.55 -2.06
CA LEU A 465 21.87 -7.10 -1.88
C LEU A 465 22.65 -7.07 -3.19
N ALA A 466 22.27 -7.89 -4.19
CA ALA A 466 22.84 -7.83 -5.51
C ALA A 466 22.72 -6.43 -6.15
N VAL A 467 21.66 -5.69 -5.82
CA VAL A 467 21.40 -4.34 -6.36
C VAL A 467 22.47 -3.33 -5.96
N LEU A 468 23.25 -3.58 -4.89
CA LEU A 468 24.42 -2.77 -4.53
C LEU A 468 25.48 -2.73 -5.62
N SER A 469 25.54 -3.78 -6.45
CA SER A 469 26.49 -3.87 -7.56
C SER A 469 26.02 -3.18 -8.85
N THR A 470 24.80 -2.60 -8.85
CA THR A 470 24.21 -2.01 -10.07
C THR A 470 25.06 -0.91 -10.65
N GLN A 471 25.64 -0.02 -9.83
CA GLN A 471 26.50 1.06 -10.30
C GLN A 471 27.87 0.56 -10.79
N TYR A 472 28.37 -0.52 -10.21
CA TYR A 472 29.61 -1.16 -10.68
C TYR A 472 29.43 -1.77 -12.07
N PHE A 473 28.40 -2.58 -12.25
CA PHE A 473 28.08 -3.24 -13.52
C PHE A 473 27.50 -2.28 -14.56
N GLY A 474 26.83 -1.20 -14.14
CA GLY A 474 26.30 -0.14 -15.00
C GLY A 474 27.34 0.90 -15.44
N ASN A 475 28.63 0.68 -15.18
CA ASN A 475 29.68 1.60 -15.57
C ASN A 475 30.06 1.39 -17.05
N VAL A 476 29.63 2.31 -17.90
CA VAL A 476 29.87 2.26 -19.36
C VAL A 476 31.38 2.34 -19.67
N GLY A 477 32.16 3.12 -18.92
CA GLY A 477 33.61 3.19 -19.11
C GLY A 477 34.34 1.87 -18.84
N ARG A 478 33.74 0.96 -18.05
CA ARG A 478 34.31 -0.35 -17.72
C ARG A 478 33.80 -1.47 -18.62
N PHE A 479 32.51 -1.45 -18.95
CA PHE A 479 31.83 -2.57 -19.63
C PHE A 479 31.25 -2.21 -21.02
N GLY A 480 31.45 -0.95 -21.47
CA GLY A 480 30.91 -0.50 -22.76
C GLY A 480 29.41 -0.70 -22.87
N ASP A 481 28.94 -1.16 -24.02
CA ASP A 481 27.51 -1.42 -24.31
C ASP A 481 26.89 -2.50 -23.43
N MET A 482 27.70 -3.41 -22.88
CA MET A 482 27.22 -4.46 -21.98
C MET A 482 26.80 -3.94 -20.60
N ALA A 483 27.25 -2.75 -20.22
CA ALA A 483 26.96 -2.16 -18.91
C ALA A 483 25.44 -2.07 -18.65
N LYS A 484 24.65 -1.67 -19.64
CA LYS A 484 23.18 -1.60 -19.54
C LYS A 484 22.55 -2.98 -19.31
N ILE A 485 23.03 -4.02 -19.98
CA ILE A 485 22.51 -5.39 -19.85
C ILE A 485 22.80 -5.91 -18.45
N TYR A 486 24.03 -5.71 -17.96
CA TYR A 486 24.43 -6.16 -16.62
C TYR A 486 23.64 -5.42 -15.51
N ALA A 487 23.49 -4.10 -15.62
CA ALA A 487 22.70 -3.33 -14.66
C ALA A 487 21.23 -3.78 -14.63
N VAL A 488 20.62 -3.99 -15.80
CA VAL A 488 19.24 -4.49 -15.91
C VAL A 488 19.12 -5.89 -15.32
N ALA A 489 20.07 -6.79 -15.57
CA ALA A 489 20.07 -8.13 -14.99
C ALA A 489 20.12 -8.10 -13.46
N VAL A 490 20.95 -7.23 -12.88
CA VAL A 490 21.02 -7.04 -11.42
C VAL A 490 19.71 -6.47 -10.86
N ILE A 491 19.11 -5.48 -11.53
CA ILE A 491 17.81 -4.91 -11.13
C ILE A 491 16.70 -5.97 -11.22
N CYS A 492 16.74 -6.86 -12.22
CA CYS A 492 15.80 -7.99 -12.33
C CYS A 492 15.83 -8.87 -11.07
N ILE A 493 17.01 -9.13 -10.51
CA ILE A 493 17.14 -9.90 -9.25
C ILE A 493 16.42 -9.18 -8.12
N GLY A 494 16.63 -7.87 -7.98
CA GLY A 494 15.95 -7.06 -6.95
C GLY A 494 14.43 -7.03 -7.11
N ALA A 495 13.93 -6.84 -8.34
CA ALA A 495 12.50 -6.80 -8.65
C ALA A 495 11.83 -8.18 -8.44
N ALA A 496 12.48 -9.26 -8.86
CA ALA A 496 12.02 -10.62 -8.61
C ALA A 496 11.97 -10.95 -7.13
N ALA A 497 13.00 -10.54 -6.37
CA ALA A 497 13.04 -10.70 -4.92
C ALA A 497 11.93 -9.92 -4.22
N HIS A 498 11.60 -8.70 -4.66
CA HIS A 498 10.45 -7.95 -4.12
C HIS A 498 9.14 -8.72 -4.29
N GLN A 499 8.87 -9.24 -5.47
CA GLN A 499 7.63 -9.98 -5.74
C GLN A 499 7.57 -11.30 -4.96
N ALA A 500 8.71 -11.99 -4.85
CA ALA A 500 8.83 -13.17 -4.00
C ALA A 500 8.56 -12.84 -2.51
N TRP A 501 9.09 -11.72 -2.03
CA TRP A 501 8.85 -11.21 -0.68
C TRP A 501 7.38 -10.90 -0.45
N SER A 502 6.76 -10.12 -1.34
CA SER A 502 5.36 -9.71 -1.24
C SER A 502 4.41 -10.92 -1.17
N ALA A 503 4.61 -11.94 -2.00
CA ALA A 503 3.83 -13.18 -1.99
C ALA A 503 3.89 -13.90 -0.63
N ASN A 504 5.08 -13.97 -0.03
CA ASN A 504 5.27 -14.59 1.29
C ASN A 504 4.70 -13.75 2.44
N MET A 505 4.76 -12.43 2.34
CA MET A 505 4.18 -11.51 3.32
C MET A 505 2.67 -11.73 3.48
N PHE A 506 1.90 -11.76 2.39
CA PHE A 506 0.45 -11.98 2.45
C PHE A 506 0.08 -13.35 3.00
N THR A 507 0.84 -14.39 2.66
CA THR A 507 0.61 -15.72 3.22
C THR A 507 0.92 -15.80 4.73
N THR A 508 1.93 -15.07 5.20
CA THR A 508 2.23 -14.98 6.64
C THR A 508 1.06 -14.38 7.43
N VAL A 509 0.35 -13.38 6.85
CA VAL A 509 -0.86 -12.81 7.45
C VAL A 509 -1.96 -13.87 7.57
N SER A 510 -2.24 -14.61 6.49
CA SER A 510 -3.29 -15.65 6.51
C SER A 510 -3.00 -16.80 7.47
N ASP A 511 -1.73 -17.03 7.82
CA ASP A 511 -1.33 -18.05 8.79
C ASP A 511 -1.47 -17.59 10.26
N MET A 512 -1.43 -16.27 10.50
CA MET A 512 -1.41 -15.70 11.86
C MET A 512 -2.74 -15.07 12.30
N PHE A 513 -3.62 -14.70 11.36
CA PHE A 513 -4.86 -14.00 11.67
C PHE A 513 -6.09 -14.83 11.30
N PRO A 514 -7.19 -14.73 12.08
CA PRO A 514 -8.45 -15.33 11.71
C PRO A 514 -8.98 -14.71 10.41
N LYS A 515 -9.71 -15.49 9.61
CA LYS A 515 -10.17 -15.10 8.26
C LYS A 515 -10.99 -13.82 8.25
N SER A 516 -11.79 -13.59 9.30
CA SER A 516 -12.61 -12.38 9.48
C SER A 516 -11.79 -11.09 9.53
N SER A 517 -10.50 -11.15 9.86
CA SER A 517 -9.65 -9.97 10.04
C SER A 517 -8.52 -9.84 9.00
N VAL A 518 -8.34 -10.85 8.13
CA VAL A 518 -7.28 -10.83 7.09
C VAL A 518 -7.41 -9.60 6.19
N GLY A 519 -8.63 -9.22 5.77
CA GLY A 519 -8.86 -8.04 4.94
C GLY A 519 -8.41 -6.74 5.62
N SER A 520 -8.79 -6.57 6.89
CA SER A 520 -8.42 -5.38 7.68
C SER A 520 -6.91 -5.31 7.94
N VAL A 521 -6.26 -6.43 8.25
CA VAL A 521 -4.79 -6.50 8.41
C VAL A 521 -4.08 -6.17 7.10
N THR A 522 -4.59 -6.69 5.98
CA THR A 522 -4.07 -6.39 4.64
C THR A 522 -4.20 -4.89 4.33
N GLY A 523 -5.33 -4.26 4.70
CA GLY A 523 -5.52 -2.81 4.57
C GLY A 523 -4.51 -2.00 5.38
N ILE A 524 -4.25 -2.38 6.64
CA ILE A 524 -3.21 -1.76 7.49
C ILE A 524 -1.83 -1.88 6.84
N GLY A 525 -1.51 -3.06 6.30
CA GLY A 525 -0.24 -3.28 5.61
C GLY A 525 -0.13 -2.49 4.30
N ALA A 526 -1.20 -2.40 3.51
CA ALA A 526 -1.21 -1.60 2.28
C ALA A 526 -1.00 -0.11 2.58
N MET A 527 -1.64 0.41 3.65
CA MET A 527 -1.38 1.77 4.13
C MET A 527 0.10 1.94 4.52
N ALA A 528 0.65 1.01 5.32
CA ALA A 528 2.05 1.06 5.72
C ALA A 528 3.00 1.10 4.52
N GLY A 529 2.75 0.24 3.52
CA GLY A 529 3.51 0.20 2.27
C GLY A 529 3.42 1.51 1.49
N GLY A 530 2.23 2.12 1.44
CA GLY A 530 2.04 3.43 0.84
C GLY A 530 2.80 4.55 1.58
N LEU A 531 2.80 4.55 2.93
CA LEU A 531 3.59 5.49 3.73
C LEU A 531 5.09 5.36 3.42
N GLY A 532 5.61 4.12 3.38
CA GLY A 532 6.98 3.84 2.95
C GLY A 532 7.26 4.33 1.53
N GLY A 533 6.30 4.13 0.63
CA GLY A 533 6.35 4.62 -0.75
C GLY A 533 6.50 6.13 -0.84
N VAL A 534 5.71 6.89 -0.10
CA VAL A 534 5.80 8.37 -0.06
C VAL A 534 7.20 8.82 0.37
N ILE A 535 7.72 8.25 1.44
CA ILE A 535 9.07 8.61 1.95
C ILE A 535 10.12 8.34 0.88
N VAL A 536 10.07 7.18 0.24
CA VAL A 536 11.03 6.81 -0.82
C VAL A 536 10.93 7.74 -2.03
N GLN A 537 9.71 8.15 -2.44
CA GLN A 537 9.51 9.11 -3.53
C GLN A 537 10.15 10.47 -3.22
N LEU A 538 9.93 10.99 -2.01
CA LEU A 538 10.49 12.27 -1.58
C LEU A 538 12.03 12.22 -1.46
N ILE A 539 12.58 11.13 -0.94
CA ILE A 539 14.03 10.91 -0.90
C ILE A 539 14.59 10.87 -2.31
N ALA A 540 13.99 10.12 -3.23
CA ALA A 540 14.45 10.00 -4.61
C ALA A 540 14.46 11.35 -5.34
N GLY A 541 13.39 12.17 -5.19
CA GLY A 541 13.31 13.49 -5.78
C GLY A 541 14.39 14.43 -5.22
N THR A 542 14.53 14.49 -3.90
CA THR A 542 15.54 15.33 -3.24
C THR A 542 16.97 14.93 -3.64
N LEU A 543 17.27 13.62 -3.65
CA LEU A 543 18.60 13.12 -4.03
C LEU A 543 18.91 13.43 -5.51
N THR A 544 17.97 13.23 -6.41
CA THR A 544 18.20 13.47 -7.85
C THR A 544 18.34 14.96 -8.18
N ASP A 545 17.76 15.86 -7.41
CA ASP A 545 17.97 17.31 -7.54
C ASP A 545 19.29 17.74 -6.90
N THR A 546 19.63 17.21 -5.72
CA THR A 546 20.89 17.52 -5.02
C THR A 546 22.11 17.06 -5.82
N TYR A 547 22.05 15.86 -6.39
CA TYR A 547 23.14 15.27 -7.19
C TYR A 547 22.90 15.40 -8.69
N LYS A 548 22.30 16.52 -9.16
CA LYS A 548 21.96 16.73 -10.57
C LYS A 548 23.18 16.60 -11.50
N ALA A 549 24.35 17.06 -11.05
CA ALA A 549 25.61 16.95 -11.79
C ALA A 549 26.22 15.53 -11.75
N THR A 550 25.86 14.71 -10.77
CA THR A 550 26.36 13.33 -10.58
C THR A 550 25.20 12.38 -10.28
N PRO A 551 24.29 12.12 -11.26
CA PRO A 551 23.10 11.29 -11.04
C PRO A 551 23.42 9.89 -10.50
N GLN A 552 24.59 9.35 -10.84
CA GLN A 552 25.09 8.05 -10.37
C GLN A 552 25.13 7.96 -8.84
N THR A 553 25.50 9.07 -8.16
CA THR A 553 25.54 9.13 -6.69
C THR A 553 24.12 9.06 -6.10
N ALA A 554 23.15 9.78 -6.67
CA ALA A 554 21.75 9.72 -6.24
C ALA A 554 21.21 8.28 -6.32
N TYR A 555 21.39 7.63 -7.46
CA TYR A 555 20.93 6.26 -7.66
C TYR A 555 21.68 5.23 -6.82
N LEU A 556 22.98 5.42 -6.57
CA LEU A 556 23.74 4.56 -5.65
C LEU A 556 23.09 4.58 -4.25
N ILE A 557 22.80 5.76 -3.71
CA ILE A 557 22.14 5.89 -2.41
C ILE A 557 20.78 5.19 -2.42
N MET A 558 19.98 5.39 -3.48
CA MET A 558 18.68 4.72 -3.62
C MET A 558 18.81 3.19 -3.67
N PHE A 559 19.79 2.66 -4.38
CA PHE A 559 20.05 1.22 -4.43
C PHE A 559 20.53 0.65 -3.08
N ILE A 560 21.28 1.43 -2.29
CA ILE A 560 21.63 1.05 -0.92
C ILE A 560 20.37 0.94 -0.06
N ILE A 561 19.47 1.92 -0.13
CA ILE A 561 18.19 1.89 0.58
C ILE A 561 17.38 0.66 0.14
N CYS A 562 17.24 0.42 -1.17
CA CYS A 562 16.53 -0.73 -1.71
C CYS A 562 17.11 -2.07 -1.23
N ALA A 563 18.43 -2.20 -1.23
CA ALA A 563 19.10 -3.43 -0.85
C ALA A 563 18.92 -3.77 0.64
N LEU A 564 19.05 -2.76 1.51
CA LEU A 564 19.03 -2.97 2.96
C LEU A 564 17.62 -3.09 3.54
N SER A 565 16.61 -2.51 2.88
CA SER A 565 15.22 -2.47 3.36
C SER A 565 14.67 -3.85 3.74
N TYR A 566 15.00 -4.90 2.99
CA TYR A 566 14.48 -6.25 3.22
C TYR A 566 15.08 -6.92 4.47
N LEU A 567 16.39 -6.74 4.70
CA LEU A 567 17.05 -7.25 5.89
C LEU A 567 16.56 -6.54 7.15
N ILE A 568 16.39 -5.22 7.07
CA ILE A 568 15.83 -4.41 8.17
C ILE A 568 14.38 -4.86 8.44
N ALA A 569 13.57 -5.04 7.39
CA ALA A 569 12.21 -5.53 7.49
C ALA A 569 12.15 -6.91 8.15
N TRP A 570 12.94 -7.86 7.66
CA TRP A 570 13.00 -9.21 8.21
C TRP A 570 13.39 -9.21 9.69
N THR A 571 14.42 -8.45 10.06
CA THR A 571 14.88 -8.30 11.44
C THR A 571 13.78 -7.73 12.32
N GLY A 572 13.14 -6.64 11.91
CA GLY A 572 12.03 -6.03 12.64
C GLY A 572 10.84 -6.98 12.82
N MET A 573 10.47 -7.70 11.77
CA MET A 573 9.41 -8.72 11.83
C MET A 573 9.75 -9.84 12.81
N LYS A 574 10.99 -10.35 12.78
CA LYS A 574 11.45 -11.41 13.65
C LYS A 574 11.55 -11.00 15.11
N LEU A 575 11.95 -9.76 15.39
CA LEU A 575 11.98 -9.19 16.75
C LEU A 575 10.56 -9.02 17.32
N LEU A 576 9.61 -8.58 16.50
CA LEU A 576 8.20 -8.42 16.92
C LEU A 576 7.50 -9.76 17.15
N VAL A 577 7.76 -10.75 16.28
CA VAL A 577 7.14 -12.09 16.33
C VAL A 577 8.23 -13.16 16.24
N PRO A 578 8.96 -13.43 17.34
CA PRO A 578 10.07 -14.40 17.32
C PRO A 578 9.61 -15.86 17.12
N ARG A 579 8.36 -16.18 17.53
CA ARG A 579 7.77 -17.54 17.44
C ARG A 579 6.37 -17.47 16.85
N HIS A 580 5.93 -18.57 16.24
CA HIS A 580 4.55 -18.69 15.75
C HIS A 580 3.55 -18.54 16.90
N LYS A 581 2.70 -17.56 16.79
CA LYS A 581 1.63 -17.30 17.74
C LYS A 581 0.40 -16.79 16.98
N PRO A 582 -0.48 -17.70 16.51
CA PRO A 582 -1.71 -17.29 15.84
C PRO A 582 -2.62 -16.55 16.82
N ILE A 583 -3.39 -15.64 16.29
CA ILE A 583 -4.36 -14.82 17.05
C ILE A 583 -5.70 -15.54 16.97
N THR A 584 -6.29 -15.82 18.13
CA THR A 584 -7.57 -16.52 18.27
C THR A 584 -8.65 -15.68 18.96
N ASP A 585 -8.30 -14.51 19.45
CA ASP A 585 -9.09 -13.66 20.34
C ASP A 585 -9.54 -12.32 19.68
N LEU A 586 -9.76 -12.33 18.36
CA LEU A 586 -10.28 -11.19 17.56
C LEU A 586 -11.77 -11.29 17.31
#